data_3dcc63a8da2acf65c2f2b9e7a31305e3
#
_entry.id   3dcc63a8da2acf65c2f2b9e7a31305e3
#
_cell.length_a   1.000
_cell.length_b   1.000
_cell.length_c   1.000
_cell.angle_alpha   90.00
_cell.angle_beta   90.00
_cell.angle_gamma   90.00
#
_symmetry.space_group_name_H-M   'P 1'
#
loop_
_entity.id
_entity.type
_entity.pdbx_description
1 polymer ?
#
loop_
_entity_poly.entity_id
_entity_poly.type
_entity_poly.pdbx_seq_one_letter_code
_entity_poly.pdbx_strand_id
1 'polypeptide(L)'
;MLPQKYIIAVLGDAYEGKTTTINKTFNKLAGSKIISGVTSVWGPLPSPSNVVDFSLTGITKYGLTGFLSQGDQICYTYVNLEKLVQMGCQVIVCACRKRNPDTFNAVAKVAWEYDFSIIWIKFDRPKDVSKDEYTDELSNKIFYLFXXXXCVSSVCASIA
;
A
#
# COMPACT_ATOMS: atom_id res chain seq x y z
N MET A 1 -13.11 -10.13 19.73
CA MET A 1 -11.79 -9.72 19.23
C MET A 1 -11.98 -8.77 18.06
N LEU A 2 -11.43 -7.56 18.15
CA LEU A 2 -11.54 -6.61 17.06
C LEU A 2 -10.71 -7.12 15.86
N PRO A 3 -11.21 -6.96 14.65
CA PRO A 3 -10.42 -7.36 13.48
C PRO A 3 -9.12 -6.56 13.43
N GLN A 4 -8.04 -7.25 13.11
CA GLN A 4 -6.73 -6.62 13.07
C GLN A 4 -6.62 -5.74 11.81
N LYS A 5 -6.15 -4.51 12.01
CA LYS A 5 -6.03 -3.52 10.94
C LYS A 5 -4.56 -3.38 10.54
N TYR A 6 -4.29 -3.24 9.24
CA TYR A 6 -2.94 -3.19 8.72
C TYR A 6 -2.73 -2.03 7.76
N ILE A 7 -1.57 -1.38 7.88
CA ILE A 7 -1.04 -0.53 6.83
C ILE A 7 0.14 -1.27 6.20
N ILE A 8 0.08 -1.50 4.90
CA ILE A 8 1.18 -2.06 4.11
C ILE A 8 1.85 -0.87 3.44
N ALA A 9 3.03 -0.50 3.91
CA ALA A 9 3.71 0.73 3.51
C ALA A 9 4.93 0.41 2.64
N VAL A 10 4.91 0.86 1.38
CA VAL A 10 6.04 0.72 0.46
C VAL A 10 6.98 1.88 0.72
N LEU A 11 8.14 1.57 1.30
CA LEU A 11 9.11 2.54 1.79
C LEU A 11 10.28 2.65 0.81
N GLY A 12 10.46 3.81 0.19
CA GLY A 12 11.55 4.03 -0.75
C GLY A 12 11.82 5.51 -0.99
N ASP A 13 12.91 5.79 -1.69
CA ASP A 13 13.27 7.16 -2.06
C ASP A 13 12.46 7.64 -3.28
N ALA A 14 12.61 8.91 -3.62
CA ALA A 14 11.96 9.49 -4.79
C ALA A 14 12.36 8.73 -6.06
N TYR A 15 11.42 8.54 -6.96
CA TYR A 15 11.62 7.94 -8.29
C TYR A 15 12.09 6.47 -8.27
N GLU A 16 12.02 5.79 -7.13
CA GLU A 16 12.42 4.37 -7.05
C GLU A 16 11.38 3.42 -7.64
N GLY A 17 10.10 3.78 -7.65
CA GLY A 17 9.06 2.94 -8.20
C GLY A 17 7.94 2.57 -7.23
N LYS A 18 7.76 3.35 -6.16
CA LYS A 18 6.68 3.09 -5.19
C LYS A 18 5.31 3.16 -5.85
N THR A 19 5.07 4.23 -6.62
CA THR A 19 3.80 4.40 -7.34
C THR A 19 3.56 3.23 -8.28
N THR A 20 4.58 2.84 -9.04
CA THR A 20 4.48 1.70 -9.96
C THR A 20 4.15 0.42 -9.20
N THR A 21 4.80 0.17 -8.06
CA THR A 21 4.54 -1.01 -7.24
C THR A 21 3.09 -1.06 -6.78
N ILE A 22 2.56 0.06 -6.30
CA ILE A 22 1.17 0.11 -5.82
C ILE A 22 0.19 -0.03 -6.97
N ASN A 23 0.47 0.60 -8.13
CA ASN A 23 -0.36 0.41 -9.34
C ASN A 23 -0.40 -1.07 -9.75
N LYS A 24 0.77 -1.73 -9.82
CA LYS A 24 0.84 -3.16 -10.18
C LYS A 24 0.09 -4.03 -9.17
N THR A 25 0.21 -3.71 -7.88
CA THR A 25 -0.50 -4.45 -6.82
C THR A 25 -2.01 -4.36 -7.03
N PHE A 26 -2.52 -3.14 -7.20
CA PHE A 26 -3.95 -2.95 -7.44
C PHE A 26 -4.41 -3.69 -8.68
N ASN A 27 -3.67 -3.57 -9.79
CA ASN A 27 -4.06 -4.22 -11.05
C ASN A 27 -4.10 -5.74 -10.90
N LYS A 28 -3.16 -6.33 -10.15
CA LYS A 28 -3.15 -7.78 -9.89
C LYS A 28 -4.36 -8.20 -9.06
N LEU A 29 -4.71 -7.43 -8.03
CA LEU A 29 -5.88 -7.73 -7.19
C LEU A 29 -7.17 -7.61 -8.01
N ALA A 30 -7.29 -6.58 -8.82
CA ALA A 30 -8.48 -6.38 -9.66
C ALA A 30 -8.59 -7.46 -10.74
N GLY A 31 -7.48 -7.78 -11.40
CA GLY A 31 -7.46 -8.82 -12.44
C GLY A 31 -7.77 -10.21 -11.90
N SER A 32 -7.41 -10.49 -10.66
CA SER A 32 -7.68 -11.76 -10.00
C SER A 32 -9.03 -11.76 -9.26
N LYS A 33 -9.78 -10.68 -9.34
CA LYS A 33 -11.09 -10.51 -8.68
C LYS A 33 -11.02 -10.65 -7.16
N ILE A 34 -9.87 -10.30 -6.58
CA ILE A 34 -9.68 -10.32 -5.12
C ILE A 34 -10.23 -9.04 -4.50
N ILE A 35 -10.29 -7.95 -5.27
CA ILE A 35 -10.89 -6.69 -4.84
C ILE A 35 -12.11 -6.39 -5.72
N SER A 36 -13.17 -5.88 -5.11
CA SER A 36 -14.42 -5.52 -5.79
C SER A 36 -14.94 -4.19 -5.25
N GLY A 37 -15.99 -3.66 -5.88
CA GLY A 37 -16.62 -2.42 -5.42
C GLY A 37 -15.64 -1.25 -5.38
N VAL A 38 -14.79 -1.13 -6.40
CA VAL A 38 -13.73 -0.12 -6.43
C VAL A 38 -14.34 1.26 -6.62
N THR A 39 -13.94 2.20 -5.74
CA THR A 39 -14.41 3.58 -5.77
C THR A 39 -13.22 4.52 -5.64
N SER A 40 -13.09 5.46 -6.58
CA SER A 40 -12.04 6.46 -6.50
C SER A 40 -12.28 7.42 -5.33
N VAL A 41 -11.22 7.69 -4.57
CA VAL A 41 -11.20 8.77 -3.58
C VAL A 41 -10.64 10.03 -4.23
N TRP A 42 -9.53 9.92 -4.96
CA TRP A 42 -9.06 10.98 -5.87
C TRP A 42 -8.17 10.37 -6.95
N GLY A 43 -8.08 11.07 -8.05
CA GLY A 43 -7.25 10.68 -9.17
C GLY A 43 -7.95 9.66 -10.07
N PRO A 44 -7.33 9.35 -11.21
CA PRO A 44 -7.88 8.35 -12.11
C PRO A 44 -7.68 6.94 -11.55
N LEU A 45 -8.51 6.01 -11.95
CA LEU A 45 -8.31 4.60 -11.59
C LEU A 45 -7.12 4.07 -12.38
N PRO A 46 -6.23 3.32 -11.72
CA PRO A 46 -5.08 2.75 -12.42
C PRO A 46 -5.50 1.64 -13.38
N SER A 47 -4.71 1.45 -14.41
CA SER A 47 -4.87 0.36 -15.38
C SER A 47 -3.53 -0.26 -15.67
N PRO A 48 -3.49 -1.47 -16.23
CA PRO A 48 -2.19 -2.11 -16.52
C PRO A 48 -1.32 -1.33 -17.49
N SER A 49 -1.93 -0.50 -18.35
CA SER A 49 -1.19 0.28 -19.36
C SER A 49 -0.84 1.69 -18.89
N ASN A 50 -1.26 2.11 -17.70
CA ASN A 50 -1.11 3.51 -17.29
C ASN A 50 -0.86 3.62 -15.79
N VAL A 51 0.39 3.94 -15.43
CA VAL A 51 0.77 4.18 -14.03
C VAL A 51 0.35 5.61 -13.65
N VAL A 52 -0.46 5.72 -12.62
CA VAL A 52 -1.02 7.01 -12.19
C VAL A 52 -0.89 7.17 -10.67
N ASP A 53 -0.93 8.39 -10.21
CA ASP A 53 -1.14 8.65 -8.78
C ASP A 53 -2.65 8.63 -8.50
N PHE A 54 -3.01 7.92 -7.43
CA PHE A 54 -4.43 7.68 -7.14
C PHE A 54 -4.64 7.40 -5.66
N SER A 55 -5.88 7.55 -5.25
CA SER A 55 -6.38 6.99 -4.00
C SER A 55 -7.75 6.38 -4.28
N LEU A 56 -7.95 5.16 -3.81
CA LEU A 56 -9.22 4.46 -4.02
C LEU A 56 -9.52 3.52 -2.86
N THR A 57 -10.76 3.06 -2.80
CA THR A 57 -11.15 1.97 -1.89
C THR A 57 -11.79 0.85 -2.68
N GLY A 58 -11.74 -0.35 -2.11
CA GLY A 58 -12.44 -1.51 -2.62
C GLY A 58 -12.61 -2.52 -1.51
N ILE A 59 -13.33 -3.59 -1.78
CA ILE A 59 -13.63 -4.59 -0.78
C ILE A 59 -12.82 -5.85 -1.05
N THR A 60 -12.09 -6.30 -0.05
CA THR A 60 -11.37 -7.58 -0.07
C THR A 60 -11.93 -8.48 1.04
N LYS A 61 -11.41 -9.68 1.17
CA LYS A 61 -11.81 -10.57 2.27
C LYS A 61 -11.49 -9.98 3.66
N TYR A 62 -10.61 -8.98 3.71
CA TYR A 62 -10.25 -8.33 4.98
C TYR A 62 -11.14 -7.10 5.28
N GLY A 63 -12.13 -6.83 4.44
CA GLY A 63 -13.02 -5.68 4.57
C GLY A 63 -12.66 -4.57 3.61
N LEU A 64 -13.07 -3.35 3.94
CA LEU A 64 -12.77 -2.19 3.10
C LEU A 64 -11.26 -1.97 3.09
N THR A 65 -10.70 -1.89 1.90
CA THR A 65 -9.26 -1.78 1.66
C THR A 65 -8.99 -0.50 0.89
N GLY A 66 -8.05 0.29 1.38
CA GLY A 66 -7.69 1.57 0.76
C GLY A 66 -6.33 1.51 0.10
N PHE A 67 -6.16 2.32 -0.94
CA PHE A 67 -4.89 2.47 -1.65
C PHE A 67 -4.55 3.95 -1.75
N LEU A 68 -3.29 4.29 -1.50
CA LEU A 68 -2.78 5.65 -1.65
C LEU A 68 -1.39 5.55 -2.27
N SER A 69 -1.27 5.88 -3.55
CA SER A 69 0.01 5.74 -4.25
C SER A 69 0.95 6.92 -4.04
N GLN A 70 0.41 8.10 -3.70
CA GLN A 70 1.23 9.29 -3.51
C GLN A 70 1.73 9.37 -2.07
N GLY A 71 3.05 9.37 -1.88
CA GLY A 71 3.66 9.41 -0.55
C GLY A 71 4.81 10.40 -0.46
N ASP A 72 4.74 11.50 -1.22
CA ASP A 72 5.88 12.40 -1.36
C ASP A 72 5.79 13.65 -0.47
N GLN A 73 4.61 14.00 0.04
CA GLN A 73 4.42 15.19 0.85
C GLN A 73 3.71 14.85 2.16
N ILE A 74 4.29 15.29 3.27
CA ILE A 74 3.83 14.93 4.60
C ILE A 74 2.36 15.28 4.84
N CYS A 75 1.97 16.51 4.52
CA CYS A 75 0.61 16.97 4.80
C CYS A 75 -0.41 16.13 4.06
N TYR A 76 -0.16 15.86 2.81
CA TYR A 76 -1.07 15.07 1.99
C TYR A 76 -1.08 13.61 2.42
N THR A 77 0.08 13.06 2.80
CA THR A 77 0.15 11.67 3.23
C THR A 77 -0.71 11.46 4.48
N TYR A 78 -0.53 12.31 5.49
CA TYR A 78 -1.30 12.17 6.74
C TYR A 78 -2.81 12.33 6.47
N VAL A 79 -3.20 13.41 5.79
CA VAL A 79 -4.61 13.73 5.55
C VAL A 79 -5.28 12.62 4.72
N ASN A 80 -4.61 12.12 3.70
CA ASN A 80 -5.18 11.10 2.84
C ASN A 80 -5.25 9.74 3.53
N LEU A 81 -4.27 9.40 4.37
CA LEU A 81 -4.35 8.18 5.19
C LEU A 81 -5.50 8.28 6.18
N GLU A 82 -5.59 9.41 6.87
CA GLU A 82 -6.67 9.62 7.85
C GLU A 82 -8.05 9.52 7.18
N LYS A 83 -8.16 10.06 5.97
CA LYS A 83 -9.41 9.97 5.20
C LYS A 83 -9.78 8.50 4.94
N LEU A 84 -8.83 7.66 4.53
CA LEU A 84 -9.08 6.24 4.33
C LEU A 84 -9.49 5.54 5.64
N VAL A 85 -8.83 5.90 6.73
CA VAL A 85 -9.20 5.36 8.06
C VAL A 85 -10.64 5.74 8.41
N GLN A 86 -11.00 6.99 8.20
CA GLN A 86 -12.35 7.50 8.52
C GLN A 86 -13.42 6.88 7.63
N MET A 87 -13.06 6.46 6.42
CA MET A 87 -13.97 5.72 5.53
C MET A 87 -14.21 4.29 6.02
N GLY A 88 -13.41 3.79 6.96
CA GLY A 88 -13.59 2.46 7.54
C GLY A 88 -12.61 1.41 7.01
N CYS A 89 -11.54 1.82 6.34
CA CYS A 89 -10.58 0.87 5.80
C CYS A 89 -9.94 0.03 6.91
N GLN A 90 -9.90 -1.28 6.69
CA GLN A 90 -9.24 -2.23 7.60
C GLN A 90 -7.82 -2.54 7.14
N VAL A 91 -7.57 -2.42 5.84
CA VAL A 91 -6.24 -2.55 5.27
C VAL A 91 -5.98 -1.33 4.38
N ILE A 92 -4.79 -0.76 4.47
CA ILE A 92 -4.40 0.37 3.62
C ILE A 92 -3.03 0.03 3.01
N VAL A 93 -2.92 0.16 1.69
CA VAL A 93 -1.65 0.03 0.97
C VAL A 93 -1.21 1.43 0.57
N CYS A 94 -0.03 1.85 1.00
CA CYS A 94 0.41 3.22 0.75
C CYS A 94 1.91 3.29 0.46
N ALA A 95 2.34 4.43 -0.09
CA ALA A 95 3.75 4.76 -0.33
C ALA A 95 4.24 5.74 0.72
N CYS A 96 5.50 5.64 1.11
CA CYS A 96 6.14 6.68 1.90
C CYS A 96 7.62 6.77 1.58
N ARG A 97 8.24 7.89 1.93
CA ARG A 97 9.64 8.14 1.63
C ARG A 97 10.56 7.58 2.71
N LYS A 98 11.68 7.02 2.25
CA LYS A 98 12.71 6.45 3.10
C LYS A 98 13.57 7.53 3.77
N ARG A 99 13.96 8.54 3.00
CA ARG A 99 14.90 9.58 3.46
C ARG A 99 14.25 10.88 3.87
N ASN A 100 12.97 11.01 3.69
CA ASN A 100 12.23 12.14 4.24
C ASN A 100 11.44 11.62 5.41
N PRO A 101 11.88 11.87 6.65
CA PRO A 101 11.23 11.29 7.82
C PRO A 101 9.77 11.70 7.96
N ASP A 102 9.36 12.76 7.27
CA ASP A 102 8.03 13.32 7.46
C ASP A 102 6.94 12.38 6.97
N THR A 103 7.09 11.78 5.78
CA THR A 103 6.06 10.85 5.30
C THR A 103 6.08 9.53 6.06
N PHE A 104 7.28 9.06 6.44
CA PHE A 104 7.41 7.92 7.34
C PHE A 104 6.68 8.20 8.66
N ASN A 105 6.91 9.37 9.25
CA ASN A 105 6.27 9.75 10.50
C ASN A 105 4.75 9.88 10.34
N ALA A 106 4.26 10.34 9.19
CA ALA A 106 2.82 10.41 8.93
C ALA A 106 2.19 9.02 8.98
N VAL A 107 2.82 8.04 8.35
CA VAL A 107 2.32 6.65 8.39
C VAL A 107 2.33 6.12 9.82
N ALA A 108 3.46 6.30 10.53
CA ALA A 108 3.59 5.82 11.90
C ALA A 108 2.55 6.48 12.83
N LYS A 109 2.31 7.78 12.65
CA LYS A 109 1.35 8.52 13.48
C LYS A 109 -0.08 8.00 13.26
N VAL A 110 -0.49 7.82 12.00
CA VAL A 110 -1.82 7.29 11.69
C VAL A 110 -1.96 5.88 12.29
N ALA A 111 -0.95 5.05 12.12
CA ALA A 111 -0.99 3.69 12.66
C ALA A 111 -1.16 3.71 14.19
N TRP A 112 -0.40 4.57 14.86
CA TRP A 112 -0.49 4.69 16.32
C TRP A 112 -1.86 5.21 16.77
N GLU A 113 -2.35 6.28 16.13
CA GLU A 113 -3.61 6.93 16.54
C GLU A 113 -4.82 6.03 16.32
N TYR A 114 -4.81 5.21 15.28
CA TYR A 114 -5.99 4.44 14.87
C TYR A 114 -5.81 2.93 15.04
N ASP A 115 -4.75 2.51 15.71
CA ASP A 115 -4.48 1.12 16.10
C ASP A 115 -4.31 0.18 14.90
N PHE A 116 -3.48 0.61 13.95
CA PHE A 116 -3.05 -0.23 12.82
C PHE A 116 -1.69 -0.83 13.11
N SER A 117 -1.48 -2.07 12.69
CA SER A 117 -0.14 -2.66 12.58
C SER A 117 0.46 -2.29 11.24
N ILE A 118 1.76 -2.06 11.16
CA ILE A 118 2.41 -1.68 9.91
C ILE A 118 3.26 -2.83 9.39
N ILE A 119 3.10 -3.15 8.11
CA ILE A 119 3.99 -4.04 7.38
C ILE A 119 4.81 -3.15 6.45
N TRP A 120 6.12 -3.03 6.73
CA TRP A 120 7.02 -2.21 5.92
C TRP A 120 7.59 -3.04 4.78
N ILE A 121 7.37 -2.58 3.55
CA ILE A 121 7.95 -3.18 2.34
C ILE A 121 9.04 -2.23 1.85
N LYS A 122 10.29 -2.59 2.10
CA LYS A 122 11.42 -1.73 1.75
C LYS A 122 11.78 -1.87 0.27
N PHE A 123 12.01 -0.74 -0.37
CA PHE A 123 12.47 -0.68 -1.75
C PHE A 123 14.00 -0.63 -1.76
N ASP A 124 14.64 -1.79 -1.82
CA ASP A 124 16.10 -1.94 -1.85
C ASP A 124 16.49 -2.74 -3.11
N ARG A 125 16.38 -2.08 -4.25
CA ARG A 125 16.60 -2.76 -5.54
C ARG A 125 18.08 -3.08 -5.76
N PRO A 126 18.43 -4.35 -6.03
CA PRO A 126 19.80 -4.69 -6.43
C PRO A 126 20.16 -4.02 -7.75
N LYS A 127 21.45 -3.71 -7.91
CA LYS A 127 21.94 -2.96 -9.08
C LYS A 127 21.74 -3.71 -10.39
N ASP A 128 21.75 -5.04 -10.33
CA ASP A 128 21.63 -5.91 -11.51
C ASP A 128 20.18 -6.27 -11.85
N VAL A 129 19.22 -5.78 -11.09
CA VAL A 129 17.79 -6.04 -11.32
C VAL A 129 17.14 -4.77 -11.86
N SER A 130 16.39 -4.89 -12.96
CA SER A 130 15.72 -3.72 -13.53
C SER A 130 14.62 -3.21 -12.59
N LYS A 131 14.29 -1.94 -12.76
CA LYS A 131 13.21 -1.32 -11.98
C LYS A 131 11.88 -2.04 -12.23
N ASP A 132 11.61 -2.42 -13.47
CA ASP A 132 10.36 -3.10 -13.82
C ASP A 132 10.27 -4.47 -13.17
N GLU A 133 11.33 -5.26 -13.21
CA GLU A 133 11.40 -6.56 -12.53
C GLU A 133 11.18 -6.40 -11.02
N TYR A 134 11.85 -5.41 -10.43
CA TYR A 134 11.81 -5.24 -8.97
C TYR A 134 10.44 -4.77 -8.50
N THR A 135 9.82 -3.83 -9.24
CA THR A 135 8.46 -3.40 -8.88
C THR A 135 7.45 -4.55 -9.06
N ASP A 136 7.68 -5.41 -10.03
CA ASP A 136 6.86 -6.60 -10.22
C ASP A 136 7.02 -7.57 -9.04
N GLU A 137 8.25 -7.81 -8.61
CA GLU A 137 8.55 -8.66 -7.45
C GLU A 137 7.86 -8.13 -6.17
N LEU A 138 8.01 -6.82 -5.89
CA LEU A 138 7.40 -6.24 -4.71
C LEU A 138 5.88 -6.28 -4.77
N SER A 139 5.31 -6.01 -5.96
CA SER A 139 3.86 -6.08 -6.09
C SER A 139 3.34 -7.50 -5.90
N ASN A 140 4.11 -8.51 -6.31
CA ASN A 140 3.76 -9.91 -6.02
C ASN A 140 3.80 -10.19 -4.52
N LYS A 141 4.78 -9.68 -3.80
CA LYS A 141 4.85 -9.86 -2.35
C LYS A 141 3.59 -9.30 -1.67
N ILE A 142 3.19 -8.09 -2.07
CA ILE A 142 1.98 -7.48 -1.49
C ILE A 142 0.73 -8.28 -1.92
N PHE A 143 0.66 -8.67 -3.19
CA PHE A 143 -0.46 -9.47 -3.71
C PHE A 143 -0.63 -10.76 -2.89
N TYR A 144 0.46 -11.44 -2.58
CA TYR A 144 0.40 -12.69 -1.80
C TYR A 144 -0.07 -12.47 -0.36
N LEU A 145 0.10 -11.29 0.20
CA LEU A 145 -0.49 -10.97 1.51
C LEU A 145 -2.02 -11.00 1.44
N PHE A 146 -2.58 -10.63 0.33
CA PHE A 146 -4.02 -10.72 0.11
C PHE A 146 -4.47 -12.13 -0.30
N UNK A 147 -3.67 -12.77 -0.86
CA UNK A 147 -3.98 -14.04 -1.35
C UNK A 147 -3.88 -15.07 -0.33
N UNK A 148 -3.11 -14.99 0.47
CA UNK A 148 -2.86 -15.98 1.33
C UNK A 148 -3.81 -15.88 2.40
N UNK A 149 -4.12 -16.47 2.75
CA UNK A 149 -4.84 -16.60 3.65
C UNK A 149 -4.33 -16.52 4.72
N UNK A 150 -3.72 -15.94 4.67
CA UNK A 150 -2.89 -15.85 5.45
C UNK A 150 -3.26 -15.71 6.76
N CYS A 151 -2.79 -16.50 7.43
CA CYS A 151 -2.70 -16.31 8.86
C CYS A 151 -1.66 -15.21 9.12
N VAL A 152 -2.07 -14.01 9.17
CA VAL A 152 -1.17 -12.85 9.23
C VAL A 152 -0.38 -12.82 10.56
N SER A 153 -0.76 -13.61 11.52
CA SER A 153 -0.06 -13.66 12.82
C SER A 153 1.39 -14.17 12.73
N SER A 154 1.78 -14.80 11.63
CA SER A 154 3.15 -15.35 11.51
C SER A 154 4.05 -14.61 10.53
N VAL A 155 3.55 -13.61 9.82
CA VAL A 155 4.32 -12.96 8.75
C VAL A 155 4.99 -11.65 9.21
N CYS A 156 4.71 -11.20 10.41
CA CYS A 156 5.25 -9.92 10.90
C CYS A 156 6.77 -9.88 11.08
N ALA A 157 7.46 -11.00 10.94
CA ALA A 157 8.87 -11.02 11.34
C ALA A 157 9.89 -11.09 10.20
N SER A 158 9.49 -11.30 8.94
CA SER A 158 10.53 -11.69 7.98
C SER A 158 10.41 -11.17 6.55
N ILE A 159 9.67 -10.09 6.32
CA ILE A 159 9.75 -9.44 5.01
C ILE A 159 10.57 -8.16 5.17
N ALA A 160 11.76 -8.34 5.61
CA ALA A 160 12.77 -7.28 5.60
C ALA A 160 13.54 -7.38 4.29
#